data_a6ed86a4be36b6a6fdc6837fc8bc6cd9
#
_entry.id   a6ed86a4be36b6a6fdc6837fc8bc6cd9
#
_cell.length_a   1.000
_cell.length_b   1.000
_cell.length_c   1.000
_cell.angle_alpha   90.00
_cell.angle_beta   90.00
_cell.angle_gamma   90.00
#
_symmetry.space_group_name_H-M   'P 1'
#
loop_
_entity.id
_entity.type
_entity.pdbx_description
1 polymer ?
#
loop_
_entity_poly.entity_id
_entity_poly.type
_entity_poly.pdbx_seq_one_letter_code
_entity_poly.pdbx_strand_id
1 'polypeptide(L)'
;MIGTYAAVAAICVASLATGQAALALCGVRRWSWLAPAVGLALLLAACWGTVRLPGDGVVSALVVLALTVASMAYLRGRVEGAGEALRVGWPVALGALIACSLPFAVEGHFGILGTSFNPDMSQHLLATDRLADGVGSQLLNQGYPLGPHAVVVALNKGLGIGLVQGFSGLTIAVAILASLTALAAFRDLPAIPRTAAALVVGLTYVVASYFAQGAFKETMQALFLLAFVLALREADRSWSDLTLRYVPAALIAAGSIYAYSFPSLVWLAPTFVLWCLATFAPAGGGRVRGPRASSAGVPGGRTGPPARALGLAAIVFAIGVLPELGRMLDFKRFETFDPNGPGLGNLFGQISPFEALGIWPSGDFRLAPGDGAVPAAGYYLGIAFALALFAYGLVQLWRGRERAILAGVGAAALAYTAARLGGTPYTAAKAIEIGAPLVALAILLPLLSSRQLWARAAAALFVAAAGACSLLALANAPVGPTSYSSTLADYRKLVGEGPTLVVASPRLLEEEHGVPYLSWELRGGRVCIRAAGAEEGLPPGIRFVIFEGLEEDVDWTLRKVADPIPGESPCPLIAVRQARQGPAR
;
A
#
# COMPACT_ATOMS: atom_id res chain seq x y z
N MET A 1 19.74 -5.41 5.35
CA MET A 1 19.03 -6.64 5.72
C MET A 1 18.37 -6.58 7.08
N ILE A 2 19.12 -6.54 8.21
CA ILE A 2 18.54 -6.58 9.57
C ILE A 2 17.48 -5.47 9.76
N GLY A 3 17.78 -4.22 9.39
CA GLY A 3 16.83 -3.10 9.53
C GLY A 3 15.53 -3.30 8.75
N THR A 4 15.58 -3.87 7.56
CA THR A 4 14.38 -4.16 6.75
C THR A 4 13.46 -5.15 7.47
N TYR A 5 14.02 -6.27 7.95
CA TYR A 5 13.21 -7.28 8.66
C TYR A 5 12.78 -6.82 10.07
N ALA A 6 13.57 -5.98 10.73
CA ALA A 6 13.16 -5.35 11.98
C ALA A 6 11.96 -4.41 11.76
N ALA A 7 11.95 -3.66 10.65
CA ALA A 7 10.81 -2.84 10.27
C ALA A 7 9.55 -3.69 9.99
N VAL A 8 9.71 -4.79 9.22
CA VAL A 8 8.62 -5.76 8.99
C VAL A 8 8.04 -6.26 10.31
N ALA A 9 8.90 -6.74 11.21
CA ALA A 9 8.45 -7.29 12.49
C ALA A 9 7.73 -6.23 13.35
N ALA A 10 8.29 -5.02 13.45
CA ALA A 10 7.71 -3.92 14.21
C ALA A 10 6.32 -3.54 13.68
N ILE A 11 6.17 -3.35 12.36
CA ILE A 11 4.90 -2.99 11.74
C ILE A 11 3.87 -4.11 11.92
N CYS A 12 4.25 -5.36 11.65
CA CYS A 12 3.33 -6.50 11.78
C CYS A 12 2.86 -6.69 13.23
N VAL A 13 3.78 -6.68 14.21
CA VAL A 13 3.43 -6.84 15.62
C VAL A 13 2.54 -5.71 16.10
N ALA A 14 2.90 -4.46 15.80
CA ALA A 14 2.10 -3.30 16.18
C ALA A 14 0.71 -3.35 15.54
N SER A 15 0.61 -3.67 14.22
CA SER A 15 -0.68 -3.80 13.53
C SER A 15 -1.55 -4.90 14.11
N LEU A 16 -1.00 -6.10 14.33
CA LEU A 16 -1.75 -7.22 14.88
C LEU A 16 -2.27 -6.93 16.30
N ALA A 17 -1.42 -6.37 17.16
CA ALA A 17 -1.78 -6.06 18.55
C ALA A 17 -2.84 -4.96 18.63
N THR A 18 -2.60 -3.81 17.99
CA THR A 18 -3.51 -2.66 18.04
C THR A 18 -4.84 -2.94 17.34
N GLY A 19 -4.78 -3.64 16.19
CA GLY A 19 -5.98 -4.02 15.45
C GLY A 19 -6.86 -5.01 16.21
N GLN A 20 -6.27 -6.05 16.82
CA GLN A 20 -7.05 -6.99 17.62
C GLN A 20 -7.62 -6.32 18.90
N ALA A 21 -6.88 -5.39 19.51
CA ALA A 21 -7.38 -4.63 20.65
C ALA A 21 -8.59 -3.76 20.26
N ALA A 22 -8.52 -3.06 19.12
CA ALA A 22 -9.64 -2.28 18.61
C ALA A 22 -10.87 -3.16 18.29
N LEU A 23 -10.65 -4.33 17.69
CA LEU A 23 -11.73 -5.29 17.44
C LEU A 23 -12.32 -5.86 18.74
N ALA A 24 -11.50 -6.10 19.76
CA ALA A 24 -11.97 -6.54 21.07
C ALA A 24 -12.83 -5.46 21.76
N LEU A 25 -12.48 -4.17 21.61
CA LEU A 25 -13.31 -3.04 22.03
C LEU A 25 -14.64 -2.97 21.26
N CYS A 26 -14.67 -3.46 20.02
CA CYS A 26 -15.90 -3.63 19.23
C CYS A 26 -16.67 -4.93 19.56
N GLY A 27 -16.32 -5.66 20.63
CA GLY A 27 -17.02 -6.86 21.09
C GLY A 27 -16.52 -8.17 20.46
N VAL A 28 -15.44 -8.18 19.67
CA VAL A 28 -14.86 -9.38 19.05
C VAL A 28 -13.93 -10.09 20.03
N ARG A 29 -14.45 -11.09 20.73
CA ARG A 29 -13.68 -11.85 21.74
C ARG A 29 -12.72 -12.89 21.16
N ARG A 30 -12.97 -13.38 19.95
CA ARG A 30 -12.09 -14.31 19.24
C ARG A 30 -11.12 -13.53 18.37
N TRP A 31 -9.96 -14.14 18.11
CA TRP A 31 -9.02 -13.61 17.13
C TRP A 31 -9.68 -13.38 15.77
N SER A 32 -9.47 -12.21 15.21
CA SER A 32 -10.01 -11.83 13.90
C SER A 32 -8.90 -11.52 12.89
N TRP A 33 -9.04 -12.06 11.70
CA TRP A 33 -8.12 -11.76 10.59
C TRP A 33 -8.36 -10.38 9.93
N LEU A 34 -9.27 -9.58 10.48
CA LEU A 34 -9.34 -8.14 10.18
C LEU A 34 -8.32 -7.32 10.98
N ALA A 35 -7.76 -7.90 12.05
CA ALA A 35 -6.78 -7.22 12.91
C ALA A 35 -5.59 -6.64 12.15
N PRO A 36 -4.97 -7.32 11.15
CA PRO A 36 -3.86 -6.76 10.39
C PRO A 36 -4.19 -5.41 9.75
N ALA A 37 -5.31 -5.32 9.04
CA ALA A 37 -5.71 -4.11 8.33
C ALA A 37 -6.22 -3.00 9.27
N VAL A 38 -7.03 -3.34 10.29
CA VAL A 38 -7.50 -2.37 11.30
C VAL A 38 -6.31 -1.76 12.03
N GLY A 39 -5.33 -2.59 12.41
CA GLY A 39 -4.14 -2.10 13.11
C GLY A 39 -3.25 -1.24 12.24
N LEU A 40 -3.03 -1.60 10.98
CA LEU A 40 -2.29 -0.75 10.05
C LEU A 40 -2.99 0.61 9.86
N ALA A 41 -4.33 0.62 9.72
CA ALA A 41 -5.11 1.84 9.64
C ALA A 41 -4.89 2.76 10.85
N LEU A 42 -4.90 2.19 12.05
CA LEU A 42 -4.64 2.91 13.30
C LEU A 42 -3.20 3.41 13.40
N LEU A 43 -2.21 2.61 12.96
CA LEU A 43 -0.81 3.02 12.93
C LEU A 43 -0.57 4.20 12.00
N LEU A 44 -1.14 4.19 10.79
CA LEU A 44 -1.03 5.30 9.85
C LEU A 44 -1.57 6.59 10.46
N ALA A 45 -2.77 6.55 11.05
CA ALA A 45 -3.39 7.69 11.69
C ALA A 45 -2.60 8.18 12.92
N ALA A 46 -2.15 7.26 13.78
CA ALA A 46 -1.39 7.58 14.98
C ALA A 46 -0.02 8.20 14.65
N CYS A 47 0.75 7.57 13.75
CA CYS A 47 2.06 8.10 13.35
C CYS A 47 1.91 9.46 12.68
N TRP A 48 0.96 9.62 11.76
CA TRP A 48 0.73 10.88 11.07
C TRP A 48 0.25 12.00 12.02
N GLY A 49 -0.61 11.67 12.98
CA GLY A 49 -1.06 12.63 13.99
C GLY A 49 0.07 13.09 14.90
N THR A 50 0.95 12.16 15.30
CA THR A 50 1.98 12.41 16.32
C THR A 50 3.31 12.93 15.77
N VAL A 51 3.67 12.64 14.51
CA VAL A 51 4.89 13.18 13.89
C VAL A 51 4.88 14.71 13.77
N ARG A 52 3.70 15.33 13.83
CA ARG A 52 3.51 16.79 13.80
C ARG A 52 3.56 17.46 15.17
N LEU A 53 3.71 16.68 16.25
CA LEU A 53 3.86 17.19 17.60
C LEU A 53 5.32 17.52 17.92
N PRO A 54 5.60 18.40 18.88
CA PRO A 54 6.97 18.65 19.33
C PRO A 54 7.67 17.35 19.74
N GLY A 55 8.83 17.07 19.14
CA GLY A 55 9.56 15.81 19.29
C GLY A 55 9.40 14.85 18.12
N ASP A 56 8.56 15.20 17.12
CA ASP A 56 8.48 14.58 15.78
C ASP A 56 8.40 13.05 15.79
N GLY A 57 9.27 12.39 15.05
CA GLY A 57 9.29 10.93 14.94
C GLY A 57 9.59 10.19 16.24
N VAL A 58 10.23 10.81 17.23
CA VAL A 58 10.46 10.18 18.55
C VAL A 58 9.14 10.04 19.30
N VAL A 59 8.30 11.09 19.28
CA VAL A 59 6.95 11.03 19.87
C VAL A 59 6.11 9.97 19.18
N SER A 60 6.15 9.92 17.83
CA SER A 60 5.45 8.88 17.07
C SER A 60 5.90 7.47 17.47
N ALA A 61 7.20 7.23 17.60
CA ALA A 61 7.73 5.94 18.02
C ALA A 61 7.26 5.55 19.43
N LEU A 62 7.32 6.49 20.38
CA LEU A 62 6.88 6.25 21.76
C LEU A 62 5.36 5.98 21.83
N VAL A 63 4.55 6.70 21.04
CA VAL A 63 3.10 6.47 20.99
C VAL A 63 2.79 5.11 20.39
N VAL A 64 3.45 4.71 19.29
CA VAL A 64 3.28 3.37 18.70
C VAL A 64 3.68 2.28 19.69
N LEU A 65 4.81 2.43 20.38
CA LEU A 65 5.25 1.49 21.40
C LEU A 65 4.23 1.40 22.54
N ALA A 66 3.79 2.54 23.08
CA ALA A 66 2.79 2.59 24.15
C ALA A 66 1.46 1.94 23.74
N LEU A 67 0.96 2.25 22.54
CA LEU A 67 -0.25 1.64 21.99
C LEU A 67 -0.09 0.12 21.83
N THR A 68 1.06 -0.33 21.33
CA THR A 68 1.34 -1.76 21.14
C THR A 68 1.37 -2.49 22.49
N VAL A 69 2.13 -1.96 23.46
CA VAL A 69 2.24 -2.55 24.80
C VAL A 69 0.89 -2.53 25.52
N ALA A 70 0.18 -1.41 25.49
CA ALA A 70 -1.16 -1.30 26.10
C ALA A 70 -2.15 -2.28 25.46
N SER A 71 -2.09 -2.42 24.13
CA SER A 71 -2.91 -3.39 23.39
C SER A 71 -2.60 -4.83 23.80
N MET A 72 -1.33 -5.20 23.87
CA MET A 72 -0.92 -6.54 24.33
C MET A 72 -1.36 -6.80 25.76
N ALA A 73 -1.20 -5.82 26.66
CA ALA A 73 -1.66 -5.93 28.04
C ALA A 73 -3.19 -6.08 28.13
N TYR A 74 -3.93 -5.29 27.33
CA TYR A 74 -5.40 -5.35 27.27
C TYR A 74 -5.89 -6.70 26.76
N LEU A 75 -5.20 -7.29 25.76
CA LEU A 75 -5.59 -8.57 25.16
C LEU A 75 -5.32 -9.79 26.04
N ARG A 76 -4.46 -9.66 27.07
CA ARG A 76 -4.15 -10.77 27.98
C ARG A 76 -5.41 -11.33 28.63
N GLY A 77 -5.69 -12.61 28.38
CA GLY A 77 -6.85 -13.32 28.93
C GLY A 77 -8.22 -12.89 28.37
N ARG A 78 -8.25 -11.96 27.39
CA ARG A 78 -9.51 -11.46 26.81
C ARG A 78 -9.79 -11.96 25.40
N VAL A 79 -8.77 -12.48 24.70
CA VAL A 79 -8.91 -12.97 23.33
C VAL A 79 -8.75 -14.48 23.29
N GLU A 80 -9.79 -15.12 22.81
CA GLU A 80 -9.82 -16.56 22.56
C GLU A 80 -9.18 -16.90 21.22
N GLY A 81 -8.53 -18.07 21.12
CA GLY A 81 -8.01 -18.60 19.87
C GLY A 81 -6.69 -17.98 19.39
N ALA A 82 -5.99 -17.18 20.20
CA ALA A 82 -4.73 -16.56 19.81
C ALA A 82 -3.65 -17.61 19.41
N GLY A 83 -3.57 -18.73 20.16
CA GLY A 83 -2.63 -19.82 19.84
C GLY A 83 -2.99 -20.55 18.53
N GLU A 84 -4.27 -20.72 18.23
CA GLU A 84 -4.74 -21.26 16.95
C GLU A 84 -4.43 -20.27 15.82
N ALA A 85 -4.71 -18.99 16.04
CA ALA A 85 -4.39 -17.93 15.06
C ALA A 85 -2.89 -17.92 14.73
N LEU A 86 -2.02 -18.07 15.72
CA LEU A 86 -0.59 -18.17 15.47
C LEU A 86 -0.24 -19.38 14.59
N ARG A 87 -0.80 -20.56 14.88
CA ARG A 87 -0.59 -21.76 14.06
C ARG A 87 -1.09 -21.61 12.63
N VAL A 88 -2.18 -20.85 12.43
CA VAL A 88 -2.77 -20.59 11.11
C VAL A 88 -2.04 -19.48 10.36
N GLY A 89 -1.66 -18.43 11.05
CA GLY A 89 -1.09 -17.21 10.45
C GLY A 89 0.39 -17.34 10.11
N TRP A 90 1.19 -18.06 10.95
CA TRP A 90 2.63 -18.09 10.73
C TRP A 90 3.05 -18.67 9.36
N PRO A 91 2.40 -19.74 8.81
CA PRO A 91 2.77 -20.23 7.47
C PRO A 91 2.46 -19.22 6.37
N VAL A 92 1.37 -18.46 6.52
CA VAL A 92 0.99 -17.39 5.59
C VAL A 92 1.99 -16.23 5.68
N ALA A 93 2.30 -15.78 6.91
CA ALA A 93 3.26 -14.70 7.12
C ALA A 93 4.65 -15.06 6.59
N LEU A 94 5.12 -16.29 6.87
CA LEU A 94 6.41 -16.79 6.38
C LEU A 94 6.41 -16.92 4.85
N GLY A 95 5.36 -17.49 4.26
CA GLY A 95 5.23 -17.63 2.81
C GLY A 95 5.26 -16.26 2.10
N ALA A 96 4.52 -15.27 2.62
CA ALA A 96 4.54 -13.92 2.09
C ALA A 96 5.91 -13.25 2.29
N LEU A 97 6.55 -13.42 3.47
CA LEU A 97 7.89 -12.90 3.73
C LEU A 97 8.91 -13.47 2.75
N ILE A 98 8.90 -14.79 2.52
CA ILE A 98 9.81 -15.46 1.57
C ILE A 98 9.57 -14.93 0.16
N ALA A 99 8.31 -14.88 -0.30
CA ALA A 99 7.97 -14.38 -1.63
C ALA A 99 8.42 -12.92 -1.83
N CYS A 100 8.13 -12.04 -0.87
CA CYS A 100 8.51 -10.63 -0.92
C CYS A 100 10.01 -10.38 -0.70
N SER A 101 10.77 -11.38 -0.20
CA SER A 101 12.24 -11.31 -0.12
C SER A 101 12.92 -11.73 -1.42
N LEU A 102 12.19 -12.32 -2.36
CA LEU A 102 12.73 -12.83 -3.62
C LEU A 102 13.48 -11.77 -4.44
N PRO A 103 13.00 -10.51 -4.60
CA PRO A 103 13.75 -9.47 -5.30
C PRO A 103 15.16 -9.28 -4.73
N PHE A 104 15.26 -9.16 -3.41
CA PHE A 104 16.53 -8.94 -2.72
C PHE A 104 17.46 -10.16 -2.79
N ALA A 105 16.88 -11.37 -2.85
CA ALA A 105 17.64 -12.61 -2.98
C ALA A 105 18.19 -12.78 -4.40
N VAL A 106 17.43 -12.41 -5.43
CA VAL A 106 17.85 -12.48 -6.84
C VAL A 106 18.93 -11.48 -7.12
N GLU A 107 18.78 -10.23 -6.67
CA GLU A 107 19.78 -9.16 -6.84
C GLU A 107 20.98 -9.29 -5.88
N GLY A 108 20.89 -10.14 -4.87
CA GLY A 108 21.98 -10.38 -3.91
C GLY A 108 22.19 -9.27 -2.89
N HIS A 109 21.37 -8.22 -2.87
CA HIS A 109 21.51 -7.10 -1.95
C HIS A 109 20.16 -6.49 -1.53
N PHE A 110 20.17 -5.70 -0.45
CA PHE A 110 19.03 -4.91 0.01
C PHE A 110 19.24 -3.44 -0.34
N GLY A 111 18.22 -2.81 -0.91
CA GLY A 111 18.29 -1.42 -1.33
C GLY A 111 16.94 -0.86 -1.74
N ILE A 112 16.92 0.04 -2.70
CA ILE A 112 15.72 0.70 -3.20
C ILE A 112 14.97 -0.24 -4.14
N LEU A 113 13.81 -0.70 -3.74
CA LEU A 113 12.97 -1.56 -4.56
C LEU A 113 12.35 -0.77 -5.71
N GLY A 114 12.37 -1.33 -6.92
CA GLY A 114 11.77 -0.76 -8.11
C GLY A 114 12.57 0.33 -8.81
N THR A 115 13.85 0.48 -8.52
CA THR A 115 14.70 1.62 -8.95
C THR A 115 14.62 1.94 -10.44
N SER A 116 14.63 0.95 -11.32
CA SER A 116 14.55 1.16 -12.78
C SER A 116 13.12 1.12 -13.32
N PHE A 117 12.14 0.74 -12.50
CA PHE A 117 10.74 0.71 -12.90
C PHE A 117 10.00 2.00 -12.54
N ASN A 118 10.35 2.60 -11.40
CA ASN A 118 9.69 3.78 -10.88
C ASN A 118 10.68 4.66 -10.08
N PRO A 119 10.96 5.90 -10.51
CA PRO A 119 11.83 6.83 -9.81
C PRO A 119 11.18 7.52 -8.60
N ASP A 120 9.86 7.34 -8.35
CA ASP A 120 9.09 8.02 -7.29
C ASP A 120 9.71 7.87 -5.90
N MET A 121 10.44 6.79 -5.64
CA MET A 121 11.00 6.53 -4.30
C MET A 121 11.95 7.64 -3.86
N SER A 122 12.61 8.37 -4.76
CA SER A 122 13.46 9.51 -4.41
C SER A 122 12.67 10.63 -3.74
N GLN A 123 11.46 10.93 -4.24
CA GLN A 123 10.55 11.91 -3.62
C GLN A 123 10.06 11.43 -2.26
N HIS A 124 9.72 10.15 -2.14
CA HIS A 124 9.24 9.58 -0.89
C HIS A 124 10.32 9.57 0.19
N LEU A 125 11.55 9.22 -0.18
CA LEU A 125 12.71 9.26 0.71
C LEU A 125 13.00 10.69 1.17
N LEU A 126 13.03 11.66 0.24
CA LEU A 126 13.26 13.08 0.55
C LEU A 126 12.14 13.65 1.44
N ALA A 127 10.87 13.35 1.11
CA ALA A 127 9.75 13.81 1.94
C ALA A 127 9.81 13.25 3.36
N THR A 128 10.22 11.99 3.50
CA THR A 128 10.35 11.33 4.81
C THR A 128 11.52 11.89 5.61
N ASP A 129 12.65 12.18 4.97
CA ASP A 129 13.81 12.82 5.60
C ASP A 129 13.44 14.20 6.14
N ARG A 130 12.77 15.01 5.33
CA ARG A 130 12.27 16.34 5.73
C ARG A 130 11.21 16.26 6.84
N LEU A 131 10.29 15.31 6.73
CA LEU A 131 9.27 15.09 7.77
C LEU A 131 9.91 14.66 9.10
N ALA A 132 11.01 13.89 9.05
CA ALA A 132 11.74 13.46 10.23
C ALA A 132 12.43 14.62 10.98
N ASP A 133 12.69 15.72 10.30
CA ASP A 133 13.33 16.92 10.85
C ASP A 133 12.37 18.12 10.99
N GLY A 134 11.06 17.90 10.82
CA GLY A 134 10.03 18.93 10.92
C GLY A 134 10.08 19.99 9.80
N VAL A 135 10.72 19.66 8.68
CA VAL A 135 10.88 20.58 7.54
C VAL A 135 9.82 20.30 6.47
N GLY A 136 9.29 21.36 5.86
CA GLY A 136 8.31 21.25 4.77
C GLY A 136 8.88 20.55 3.54
N SER A 137 8.03 19.85 2.80
CA SER A 137 8.36 19.21 1.52
C SER A 137 7.28 19.54 0.49
N GLN A 138 7.62 19.36 -0.80
CA GLN A 138 6.65 19.53 -1.89
C GLN A 138 5.42 18.65 -1.67
N LEU A 139 5.62 17.36 -1.39
CA LEU A 139 4.52 16.43 -1.12
C LEU A 139 3.68 16.85 0.09
N LEU A 140 4.31 17.39 1.15
CA LEU A 140 3.58 17.90 2.30
C LEU A 140 2.67 19.08 1.92
N ASN A 141 3.20 20.02 1.14
CA ASN A 141 2.48 21.23 0.73
C ASN A 141 1.35 20.96 -0.27
N GLN A 142 1.49 19.90 -1.06
CA GLN A 142 0.46 19.45 -2.03
C GLN A 142 -0.64 18.58 -1.39
N GLY A 143 -0.66 18.40 -0.06
CA GLY A 143 -1.66 17.59 0.60
C GLY A 143 -1.50 16.08 0.41
N TYR A 144 -0.34 15.62 -0.08
CA TYR A 144 -0.05 14.21 -0.33
C TYR A 144 -0.22 13.35 0.93
N PRO A 145 -0.81 12.12 0.84
CA PRO A 145 -1.02 11.26 2.00
C PRO A 145 0.32 10.75 2.57
N LEU A 146 0.73 11.25 3.72
CA LEU A 146 2.02 10.96 4.34
C LEU A 146 1.94 9.99 5.54
N GLY A 147 0.83 9.29 5.73
CA GLY A 147 0.70 8.26 6.77
C GLY A 147 1.80 7.19 6.69
N PRO A 148 2.06 6.59 5.52
CA PRO A 148 3.15 5.62 5.34
C PRO A 148 4.53 6.21 5.67
N HIS A 149 4.80 7.44 5.27
CA HIS A 149 6.05 8.16 5.55
C HIS A 149 6.23 8.38 7.06
N ALA A 150 5.16 8.75 7.78
CA ALA A 150 5.18 8.93 9.22
C ALA A 150 5.50 7.61 9.97
N VAL A 151 5.02 6.47 9.48
CA VAL A 151 5.41 5.14 10.01
C VAL A 151 6.91 4.92 9.81
N VAL A 152 7.47 5.23 8.64
CA VAL A 152 8.91 5.09 8.38
C VAL A 152 9.72 6.04 9.25
N VAL A 153 9.25 7.28 9.48
CA VAL A 153 9.87 8.23 10.43
C VAL A 153 9.87 7.66 11.86
N ALA A 154 8.76 7.09 12.32
CA ALA A 154 8.69 6.48 13.64
C ALA A 154 9.68 5.32 13.80
N LEU A 155 9.83 4.45 12.79
CA LEU A 155 10.83 3.37 12.76
C LEU A 155 12.26 3.93 12.76
N ASN A 156 12.50 4.99 12.01
CA ASN A 156 13.81 5.61 11.94
C ASN A 156 14.24 6.23 13.29
N LYS A 157 13.37 7.07 13.88
CA LYS A 157 13.69 7.76 15.15
C LYS A 157 13.60 6.83 16.36
N GLY A 158 12.74 5.78 16.33
CA GLY A 158 12.56 4.85 17.44
C GLY A 158 13.55 3.68 17.46
N LEU A 159 13.86 3.12 16.29
CA LEU A 159 14.68 1.92 16.14
C LEU A 159 16.00 2.16 15.40
N GLY A 160 16.29 3.39 14.94
CA GLY A 160 17.49 3.70 14.15
C GLY A 160 17.50 3.07 12.75
N ILE A 161 16.35 2.62 12.23
CA ILE A 161 16.27 1.97 10.92
C ILE A 161 16.43 3.02 9.82
N GLY A 162 17.31 2.77 8.85
CA GLY A 162 17.50 3.65 7.69
C GLY A 162 16.21 3.80 6.87
N LEU A 163 16.00 4.97 6.23
CA LEU A 163 14.75 5.26 5.51
C LEU A 163 14.47 4.27 4.37
N VAL A 164 15.50 3.91 3.58
CA VAL A 164 15.38 2.89 2.52
C VAL A 164 14.94 1.54 3.10
N GLN A 165 15.57 1.11 4.20
CA GLN A 165 15.21 -0.13 4.90
C GLN A 165 13.79 -0.05 5.48
N GLY A 166 13.38 1.12 5.96
CA GLY A 166 12.04 1.39 6.47
C GLY A 166 10.96 1.23 5.40
N PHE A 167 11.17 1.80 4.21
CA PHE A 167 10.23 1.66 3.08
C PHE A 167 10.19 0.23 2.55
N SER A 168 11.33 -0.43 2.34
CA SER A 168 11.36 -1.83 1.94
C SER A 168 10.64 -2.72 2.95
N GLY A 169 10.87 -2.47 4.26
CA GLY A 169 10.19 -3.18 5.34
C GLY A 169 8.68 -2.91 5.39
N LEU A 170 8.25 -1.67 5.15
CA LEU A 170 6.83 -1.30 5.07
C LEU A 170 6.14 -2.03 3.91
N THR A 171 6.75 -2.04 2.73
CA THR A 171 6.18 -2.70 1.54
C THR A 171 6.02 -4.20 1.76
N ILE A 172 7.03 -4.87 2.33
CA ILE A 172 6.96 -6.29 2.72
C ILE A 172 5.87 -6.51 3.79
N ALA A 173 5.80 -5.66 4.82
CA ALA A 173 4.81 -5.79 5.89
C ALA A 173 3.37 -5.67 5.34
N VAL A 174 3.11 -4.76 4.41
CA VAL A 174 1.80 -4.60 3.76
C VAL A 174 1.38 -5.89 3.06
N ALA A 175 2.27 -6.54 2.31
CA ALA A 175 2.00 -7.80 1.63
C ALA A 175 1.70 -8.95 2.62
N ILE A 176 2.44 -9.02 3.73
CA ILE A 176 2.17 -9.98 4.82
C ILE A 176 0.80 -9.71 5.44
N LEU A 177 0.49 -8.45 5.77
CA LEU A 177 -0.78 -8.08 6.39
C LEU A 177 -1.96 -8.31 5.43
N ALA A 178 -1.78 -8.12 4.11
CA ALA A 178 -2.78 -8.44 3.09
C ALA A 178 -3.08 -9.95 3.04
N SER A 179 -2.02 -10.77 3.01
CA SER A 179 -2.15 -12.23 3.01
C SER A 179 -2.80 -12.75 4.30
N LEU A 180 -2.43 -12.19 5.45
CA LEU A 180 -3.08 -12.51 6.74
C LEU A 180 -4.54 -12.08 6.77
N THR A 181 -4.87 -10.91 6.21
CA THR A 181 -6.26 -10.40 6.13
C THR A 181 -7.13 -11.31 5.26
N ALA A 182 -6.58 -11.86 4.17
CA ALA A 182 -7.28 -12.80 3.30
C ALA A 182 -7.76 -14.08 4.03
N LEU A 183 -7.08 -14.48 5.12
CA LEU A 183 -7.51 -15.60 5.97
C LEU A 183 -8.92 -15.45 6.53
N ALA A 184 -9.43 -14.23 6.67
CA ALA A 184 -10.82 -14.01 7.10
C ALA A 184 -11.84 -14.70 6.17
N ALA A 185 -11.52 -14.82 4.88
CA ALA A 185 -12.37 -15.50 3.90
C ALA A 185 -12.24 -17.03 3.93
N PHE A 186 -11.11 -17.57 4.38
CA PHE A 186 -10.73 -18.97 4.20
C PHE A 186 -10.58 -19.77 5.50
N ARG A 187 -11.03 -19.23 6.64
CA ARG A 187 -10.82 -19.82 7.97
C ARG A 187 -11.29 -21.28 8.13
N ASP A 188 -12.35 -21.65 7.41
CA ASP A 188 -12.96 -22.99 7.52
C ASP A 188 -12.30 -24.04 6.61
N LEU A 189 -11.27 -23.64 5.84
CA LEU A 189 -10.56 -24.53 4.93
C LEU A 189 -9.43 -25.29 5.64
N PRO A 190 -9.02 -26.48 5.12
CA PRO A 190 -7.81 -27.17 5.55
C PRO A 190 -6.56 -26.29 5.39
N ALA A 191 -5.51 -26.59 6.16
CA ALA A 191 -4.32 -25.71 6.28
C ALA A 191 -3.67 -25.36 4.94
N ILE A 192 -3.39 -26.37 4.08
CA ILE A 192 -2.67 -26.15 2.81
C ILE A 192 -3.48 -25.26 1.85
N PRO A 193 -4.73 -25.60 1.44
CA PRO A 193 -5.49 -24.75 0.53
C PRO A 193 -5.80 -23.37 1.12
N ARG A 194 -5.99 -23.29 2.44
CA ARG A 194 -6.17 -22.01 3.15
C ARG A 194 -4.96 -21.10 3.01
N THR A 195 -3.76 -21.63 3.31
CA THR A 195 -2.50 -20.86 3.21
C THR A 195 -2.24 -20.44 1.77
N ALA A 196 -2.36 -21.35 0.82
CA ALA A 196 -2.12 -21.06 -0.59
C ALA A 196 -3.11 -20.02 -1.15
N ALA A 197 -4.40 -20.13 -0.81
CA ALA A 197 -5.41 -19.14 -1.20
C ALA A 197 -5.15 -17.77 -0.60
N ALA A 198 -4.79 -17.71 0.68
CA ALA A 198 -4.48 -16.45 1.36
C ALA A 198 -3.27 -15.75 0.74
N LEU A 199 -2.22 -16.49 0.39
CA LEU A 199 -1.04 -15.96 -0.30
C LEU A 199 -1.40 -15.42 -1.70
N VAL A 200 -2.13 -16.19 -2.52
CA VAL A 200 -2.50 -15.75 -3.88
C VAL A 200 -3.44 -14.54 -3.84
N VAL A 201 -4.36 -14.44 -2.87
CA VAL A 201 -5.23 -13.26 -2.72
C VAL A 201 -4.45 -12.05 -2.22
N GLY A 202 -3.52 -12.23 -1.29
CA GLY A 202 -2.70 -11.12 -0.76
C GLY A 202 -1.60 -10.65 -1.69
N LEU A 203 -1.14 -11.52 -2.61
CA LEU A 203 -0.06 -11.28 -3.57
C LEU A 203 -0.49 -11.74 -4.97
N THR A 204 -1.59 -11.18 -5.49
CA THR A 204 -1.98 -11.40 -6.90
C THR A 204 -0.89 -10.91 -7.83
N TYR A 205 -0.86 -11.40 -9.07
CA TYR A 205 0.14 -11.03 -10.07
C TYR A 205 0.37 -9.50 -10.15
N VAL A 206 -0.71 -8.71 -10.29
CA VAL A 206 -0.57 -7.25 -10.42
C VAL A 206 -0.13 -6.59 -9.11
N VAL A 207 -0.60 -7.08 -7.94
CA VAL A 207 -0.11 -6.61 -6.62
C VAL A 207 1.38 -6.92 -6.46
N ALA A 208 1.84 -8.11 -6.87
CA ALA A 208 3.25 -8.48 -6.88
C ALA A 208 4.07 -7.60 -7.83
N SER A 209 3.50 -7.25 -8.99
CA SER A 209 4.11 -6.33 -9.96
C SER A 209 4.24 -4.91 -9.44
N TYR A 210 3.23 -4.40 -8.73
CA TYR A 210 3.28 -3.09 -8.06
C TYR A 210 4.23 -3.11 -6.86
N PHE A 211 4.27 -4.20 -6.11
CA PHE A 211 5.31 -4.43 -5.10
C PHE A 211 6.71 -4.34 -5.73
N ALA A 212 6.92 -5.00 -6.88
CA ALA A 212 8.18 -4.99 -7.61
C ALA A 212 8.66 -3.59 -8.02
N GLN A 213 7.73 -2.64 -8.17
CA GLN A 213 8.03 -1.22 -8.44
C GLN A 213 8.26 -0.38 -7.17
N GLY A 214 8.16 -0.95 -5.98
CA GLY A 214 8.18 -0.22 -4.73
C GLY A 214 6.90 0.60 -4.45
N ALA A 215 5.80 0.32 -5.16
CA ALA A 215 4.53 1.04 -5.05
C ALA A 215 3.74 0.63 -3.80
N PHE A 216 4.20 1.09 -2.64
CA PHE A 216 3.66 0.72 -1.33
C PHE A 216 2.24 1.25 -1.06
N LYS A 217 1.84 2.37 -1.67
CA LYS A 217 0.52 2.98 -1.43
C LYS A 217 -0.60 2.23 -2.13
N GLU A 218 -0.40 1.85 -3.36
CA GLU A 218 -1.33 1.09 -4.17
C GLU A 218 -1.56 -0.29 -3.54
N THR A 219 -0.50 -1.00 -3.19
CA THR A 219 -0.58 -2.30 -2.49
C THR A 219 -1.26 -2.18 -1.12
N MET A 220 -1.07 -1.05 -0.43
CA MET A 220 -1.78 -0.76 0.83
C MET A 220 -3.26 -0.48 0.60
N GLN A 221 -3.62 0.23 -0.47
CA GLN A 221 -5.00 0.48 -0.84
C GLN A 221 -5.72 -0.82 -1.26
N ALA A 222 -5.04 -1.72 -1.95
CA ALA A 222 -5.56 -3.06 -2.27
C ALA A 222 -5.86 -3.87 -0.99
N LEU A 223 -4.96 -3.85 -0.01
CA LEU A 223 -5.21 -4.42 1.33
C LEU A 223 -6.45 -3.81 1.97
N PHE A 224 -6.58 -2.47 1.98
CA PHE A 224 -7.71 -1.80 2.63
C PHE A 224 -9.03 -2.08 1.92
N LEU A 225 -9.06 -2.14 0.59
CA LEU A 225 -10.26 -2.53 -0.15
C LEU A 225 -10.68 -3.98 0.17
N LEU A 226 -9.74 -4.93 0.14
CA LEU A 226 -9.97 -6.31 0.55
C LEU A 226 -10.52 -6.39 1.98
N ALA A 227 -9.86 -5.71 2.91
CA ALA A 227 -10.24 -5.69 4.32
C ALA A 227 -11.62 -5.06 4.55
N PHE A 228 -11.94 -3.98 3.84
CA PHE A 228 -13.24 -3.30 3.91
C PHE A 228 -14.37 -4.22 3.48
N VAL A 229 -14.20 -4.92 2.35
CA VAL A 229 -15.17 -5.92 1.85
C VAL A 229 -15.34 -7.06 2.85
N LEU A 230 -14.25 -7.57 3.41
CA LEU A 230 -14.30 -8.63 4.41
C LEU A 230 -14.92 -8.16 5.74
N ALA A 231 -14.70 -6.90 6.15
CA ALA A 231 -15.34 -6.32 7.32
C ALA A 231 -16.86 -6.20 7.14
N LEU A 232 -17.34 -5.76 5.98
CA LEU A 232 -18.78 -5.75 5.67
C LEU A 232 -19.36 -7.17 5.67
N ARG A 233 -18.64 -8.15 5.09
CA ARG A 233 -19.04 -9.57 5.07
C ARG A 233 -19.15 -10.15 6.48
N GLU A 234 -18.17 -9.88 7.35
CA GLU A 234 -18.18 -10.35 8.73
C GLU A 234 -19.29 -9.69 9.54
N ALA A 235 -19.53 -8.40 9.34
CA ALA A 235 -20.63 -7.66 10.00
C ALA A 235 -22.00 -8.26 9.67
N ASP A 236 -22.18 -8.80 8.47
CA ASP A 236 -23.44 -9.46 8.08
C ASP A 236 -23.62 -10.85 8.68
N ARG A 237 -22.54 -11.53 9.09
CA ARG A 237 -22.55 -12.95 9.42
C ARG A 237 -22.39 -13.30 10.89
N SER A 238 -21.51 -12.62 11.60
CA SER A 238 -20.99 -13.15 12.86
C SER A 238 -20.77 -12.16 13.99
N TRP A 239 -21.21 -10.91 13.87
CA TRP A 239 -20.95 -9.91 14.90
C TRP A 239 -21.87 -10.06 16.10
N SER A 240 -21.30 -10.19 17.30
CA SER A 240 -22.07 -10.34 18.56
C SER A 240 -22.70 -9.03 19.02
N ASP A 241 -22.01 -7.89 18.84
CA ASP A 241 -22.54 -6.56 19.13
C ASP A 241 -23.04 -5.89 17.87
N LEU A 242 -24.36 -5.85 17.73
CA LEU A 242 -25.01 -5.27 16.55
C LEU A 242 -24.79 -3.77 16.40
N THR A 243 -24.40 -3.06 17.47
CA THR A 243 -24.17 -1.62 17.45
C THR A 243 -22.79 -1.27 16.88
N LEU A 244 -21.76 -2.04 17.21
CA LEU A 244 -20.37 -1.77 16.85
C LEU A 244 -19.89 -2.48 15.58
N ARG A 245 -20.74 -3.31 14.96
CA ARG A 245 -20.36 -4.23 13.87
C ARG A 245 -19.77 -3.57 12.62
N TYR A 246 -20.06 -2.29 12.36
CA TYR A 246 -19.52 -1.57 11.19
C TYR A 246 -18.33 -0.66 11.54
N VAL A 247 -18.00 -0.53 12.83
CA VAL A 247 -16.85 0.29 13.26
C VAL A 247 -15.53 -0.16 12.63
N PRO A 248 -15.22 -1.48 12.52
CA PRO A 248 -14.00 -1.91 11.84
C PRO A 248 -13.91 -1.48 10.37
N ALA A 249 -15.04 -1.54 9.64
CA ALA A 249 -15.07 -1.03 8.26
C ALA A 249 -14.81 0.49 8.22
N ALA A 250 -15.36 1.25 9.17
CA ALA A 250 -15.11 2.69 9.28
C ALA A 250 -13.65 3.02 9.61
N LEU A 251 -13.00 2.25 10.50
CA LEU A 251 -11.57 2.40 10.82
C LEU A 251 -10.69 2.10 9.62
N ILE A 252 -10.98 1.02 8.86
CA ILE A 252 -10.27 0.66 7.64
C ILE A 252 -10.43 1.77 6.59
N ALA A 253 -11.64 2.29 6.40
CA ALA A 253 -11.91 3.38 5.47
C ALA A 253 -11.18 4.68 5.86
N ALA A 254 -11.14 5.02 7.16
CA ALA A 254 -10.37 6.17 7.63
C ALA A 254 -8.86 5.96 7.40
N GLY A 255 -8.32 4.78 7.74
CA GLY A 255 -6.91 4.44 7.49
C GLY A 255 -6.50 4.53 6.02
N SER A 256 -7.40 4.13 5.13
CA SER A 256 -7.23 4.25 3.68
C SER A 256 -7.01 5.72 3.22
N ILE A 257 -7.65 6.70 3.88
CA ILE A 257 -7.42 8.13 3.62
C ILE A 257 -5.97 8.53 3.96
N TYR A 258 -5.42 8.03 5.06
CA TYR A 258 -4.02 8.31 5.45
C TYR A 258 -2.99 7.66 4.51
N ALA A 259 -3.36 6.59 3.81
CA ALA A 259 -2.52 5.91 2.83
C ALA A 259 -2.64 6.48 1.42
N TYR A 260 -3.87 6.84 0.99
CA TYR A 260 -4.17 7.11 -0.41
C TYR A 260 -5.02 8.37 -0.64
N SER A 261 -5.32 9.16 0.40
CA SER A 261 -6.16 10.36 0.37
C SER A 261 -7.58 10.09 -0.17
N PHE A 262 -8.26 11.13 -0.68
CA PHE A 262 -9.63 11.01 -1.20
C PHE A 262 -9.81 9.99 -2.34
N PRO A 263 -8.81 9.70 -3.22
CA PRO A 263 -8.96 8.69 -4.25
C PRO A 263 -9.29 7.30 -3.73
N SER A 264 -8.93 7.00 -2.47
CA SER A 264 -9.33 5.73 -1.83
C SER A 264 -10.85 5.51 -1.85
N LEU A 265 -11.62 6.60 -1.77
CA LEU A 265 -13.09 6.55 -1.79
C LEU A 265 -13.67 6.13 -3.14
N VAL A 266 -12.90 6.20 -4.24
CA VAL A 266 -13.33 5.73 -5.57
C VAL A 266 -13.70 4.25 -5.55
N TRP A 267 -13.08 3.46 -4.68
CA TRP A 267 -13.40 2.04 -4.49
C TRP A 267 -14.32 1.81 -3.28
N LEU A 268 -14.02 2.47 -2.15
CA LEU A 268 -14.74 2.19 -0.89
C LEU A 268 -16.17 2.70 -0.91
N ALA A 269 -16.43 3.89 -1.45
CA ALA A 269 -17.79 4.46 -1.47
C ALA A 269 -18.74 3.66 -2.40
N PRO A 270 -18.38 3.33 -3.65
CA PRO A 270 -19.21 2.45 -4.47
C PRO A 270 -19.39 1.06 -3.86
N THR A 271 -18.35 0.49 -3.23
CA THR A 271 -18.48 -0.79 -2.51
C THR A 271 -19.56 -0.71 -1.43
N PHE A 272 -19.52 0.34 -0.61
CA PHE A 272 -20.50 0.54 0.45
C PHE A 272 -21.91 0.76 -0.11
N VAL A 273 -22.05 1.59 -1.13
CA VAL A 273 -23.35 1.87 -1.78
C VAL A 273 -23.94 0.61 -2.40
N LEU A 274 -23.16 -0.13 -3.20
CA LEU A 274 -23.63 -1.37 -3.82
C LEU A 274 -24.00 -2.43 -2.78
N TRP A 275 -23.20 -2.54 -1.70
CA TRP A 275 -23.53 -3.42 -0.60
C TRP A 275 -24.82 -3.00 0.12
N CYS A 276 -25.04 -1.72 0.37
CA CYS A 276 -26.28 -1.20 0.94
C CYS A 276 -27.47 -1.53 0.04
N LEU A 277 -27.38 -1.25 -1.25
CA LEU A 277 -28.43 -1.56 -2.22
C LEU A 277 -28.75 -3.05 -2.23
N ALA A 278 -27.72 -3.92 -2.28
CA ALA A 278 -27.92 -5.36 -2.27
C ALA A 278 -28.49 -5.90 -0.95
N THR A 279 -28.24 -5.22 0.17
CA THR A 279 -28.64 -5.70 1.50
C THR A 279 -30.01 -5.18 1.92
N PHE A 280 -30.34 -3.95 1.53
CA PHE A 280 -31.53 -3.23 2.03
C PHE A 280 -32.58 -2.95 0.98
N ALA A 281 -32.31 -3.22 -0.31
CA ALA A 281 -33.34 -3.13 -1.34
C ALA A 281 -34.56 -3.99 -0.94
N PRO A 282 -35.79 -3.47 -0.99
CA PRO A 282 -36.98 -4.25 -0.73
C PRO A 282 -37.00 -5.44 -1.69
N ALA A 283 -37.10 -6.64 -1.15
CA ALA A 283 -37.29 -7.83 -1.98
C ALA A 283 -38.57 -7.63 -2.79
N GLY A 284 -38.43 -7.31 -4.07
CA GLY A 284 -39.53 -7.07 -5.00
C GLY A 284 -40.59 -8.15 -4.88
N GLY A 285 -41.83 -7.74 -4.74
CA GLY A 285 -43.00 -8.52 -4.37
C GLY A 285 -43.18 -9.79 -5.20
N GLY A 286 -42.94 -10.89 -4.57
CA GLY A 286 -43.19 -12.25 -5.03
C GLY A 286 -43.40 -13.18 -3.83
N ARG A 287 -44.23 -12.76 -2.85
CA ARG A 287 -44.73 -13.68 -1.84
C ARG A 287 -45.90 -14.50 -2.44
N VAL A 288 -45.58 -15.64 -3.03
CA VAL A 288 -46.53 -16.75 -3.04
C VAL A 288 -46.76 -17.14 -1.58
N ARG A 289 -47.90 -16.75 -1.03
CA ARG A 289 -48.40 -17.19 0.28
C ARG A 289 -48.73 -18.68 0.17
N GLY A 290 -47.78 -19.54 0.50
CA GLY A 290 -48.10 -20.93 0.85
C GLY A 290 -48.78 -20.98 2.24
N PRO A 291 -49.65 -22.01 2.53
CA PRO A 291 -50.41 -22.08 3.75
C PRO A 291 -49.51 -22.15 4.99
N ARG A 292 -49.78 -21.31 5.96
CA ARG A 292 -49.10 -21.23 7.24
C ARG A 292 -49.26 -22.53 8.03
N ALA A 293 -48.17 -23.30 8.21
CA ALA A 293 -48.01 -24.13 9.38
C ALA A 293 -47.68 -23.17 10.55
N SER A 294 -48.57 -23.14 11.51
CA SER A 294 -48.44 -22.38 12.75
C SER A 294 -47.35 -23.00 13.61
N SER A 295 -46.17 -22.41 13.63
CA SER A 295 -45.17 -22.64 14.67
C SER A 295 -44.92 -21.33 15.40
N ALA A 296 -45.09 -21.39 16.73
CA ALA A 296 -45.04 -20.30 17.68
C ALA A 296 -43.72 -19.53 17.64
N GLY A 297 -43.82 -18.22 17.63
CA GLY A 297 -42.96 -17.31 18.39
C GLY A 297 -41.47 -17.18 18.00
N VAL A 298 -41.14 -16.71 16.76
CA VAL A 298 -39.92 -15.94 16.58
C VAL A 298 -40.29 -14.63 15.87
N PRO A 299 -40.07 -13.45 16.46
CA PRO A 299 -40.29 -12.20 15.79
C PRO A 299 -39.19 -11.98 14.75
N GLY A 300 -39.35 -12.61 13.59
CA GLY A 300 -38.50 -12.42 12.42
C GLY A 300 -38.83 -11.16 11.65
N GLY A 301 -38.88 -10.00 12.30
CA GLY A 301 -38.83 -8.71 11.62
C GLY A 301 -37.45 -8.53 11.06
N ARG A 302 -37.26 -8.55 9.70
CA ARG A 302 -36.10 -8.00 9.03
C ARG A 302 -36.04 -6.51 9.37
N THR A 303 -35.45 -6.19 10.51
CA THR A 303 -35.02 -4.83 10.78
C THR A 303 -33.89 -4.55 9.80
N GLY A 304 -34.02 -3.49 9.00
CA GLY A 304 -32.91 -2.92 8.24
C GLY A 304 -31.70 -2.70 9.15
N PRO A 305 -30.52 -2.33 8.61
CA PRO A 305 -29.38 -2.09 9.47
C PRO A 305 -29.86 -1.15 10.56
N PRO A 306 -29.55 -1.44 11.83
CA PRO A 306 -29.92 -0.50 12.86
C PRO A 306 -29.27 0.82 12.50
N ALA A 307 -30.06 1.84 12.23
CA ALA A 307 -29.59 3.18 11.86
C ALA A 307 -28.52 3.70 12.83
N ARG A 308 -28.60 3.24 14.10
CA ARG A 308 -27.61 3.49 15.14
C ARG A 308 -26.21 2.93 14.82
N ALA A 309 -26.11 1.71 14.28
CA ALA A 309 -24.81 1.11 13.96
C ALA A 309 -24.12 1.81 12.78
N LEU A 310 -24.89 2.14 11.74
CA LEU A 310 -24.38 2.93 10.61
C LEU A 310 -24.04 4.37 11.03
N GLY A 311 -24.87 5.00 11.86
CA GLY A 311 -24.61 6.33 12.42
C GLY A 311 -23.31 6.36 13.23
N LEU A 312 -23.09 5.36 14.09
CA LEU A 312 -21.85 5.26 14.86
C LEU A 312 -20.62 5.03 13.96
N ALA A 313 -20.73 4.15 12.96
CA ALA A 313 -19.66 3.94 11.99
C ALA A 313 -19.34 5.23 11.20
N ALA A 314 -20.38 5.98 10.79
CA ALA A 314 -20.20 7.27 10.12
C ALA A 314 -19.51 8.31 11.04
N ILE A 315 -19.85 8.35 12.32
CA ILE A 315 -19.19 9.21 13.31
C ILE A 315 -17.71 8.82 13.47
N VAL A 316 -17.42 7.53 13.63
CA VAL A 316 -16.03 7.03 13.74
C VAL A 316 -15.22 7.37 12.48
N PHE A 317 -15.79 7.17 11.30
CA PHE A 317 -15.17 7.55 10.04
C PHE A 317 -14.92 9.07 9.99
N ALA A 318 -15.93 9.88 10.29
CA ALA A 318 -15.82 11.34 10.26
C ALA A 318 -14.75 11.86 11.23
N ILE A 319 -14.72 11.35 12.47
CA ILE A 319 -13.70 11.70 13.46
C ILE A 319 -12.30 11.30 12.94
N GLY A 320 -12.17 10.11 12.32
CA GLY A 320 -10.90 9.63 11.77
C GLY A 320 -10.42 10.46 10.59
N VAL A 321 -11.31 11.00 9.75
CA VAL A 321 -10.97 11.72 8.52
C VAL A 321 -10.90 13.24 8.71
N LEU A 322 -11.62 13.79 9.67
CA LEU A 322 -11.70 15.24 9.90
C LEU A 322 -10.31 15.94 9.96
N PRO A 323 -9.27 15.38 10.60
CA PRO A 323 -7.95 15.99 10.61
C PRO A 323 -7.28 16.09 9.23
N GLU A 324 -7.71 15.28 8.27
CA GLU A 324 -7.15 15.22 6.91
C GLU A 324 -7.98 15.96 5.86
N LEU A 325 -9.16 16.46 6.22
CA LEU A 325 -10.09 17.04 5.25
C LEU A 325 -9.46 18.20 4.44
N GLY A 326 -8.73 19.12 5.10
CA GLY A 326 -8.01 20.20 4.42
C GLY A 326 -6.99 19.69 3.42
N ARG A 327 -6.18 18.70 3.84
CA ARG A 327 -5.16 18.10 2.98
C ARG A 327 -5.75 17.33 1.80
N MET A 328 -6.88 16.67 1.99
CA MET A 328 -7.60 16.02 0.88
C MET A 328 -8.05 17.03 -0.18
N LEU A 329 -8.44 18.24 0.23
CA LEU A 329 -8.81 19.31 -0.69
C LEU A 329 -7.59 19.89 -1.43
N ASP A 330 -6.44 20.01 -0.77
CA ASP A 330 -5.19 20.42 -1.40
C ASP A 330 -4.71 19.35 -2.40
N PHE A 331 -4.80 18.06 -2.04
CA PHE A 331 -4.42 16.94 -2.89
C PHE A 331 -5.29 16.82 -4.16
N LYS A 332 -6.50 17.38 -4.17
CA LYS A 332 -7.34 17.44 -5.37
C LYS A 332 -6.66 18.19 -6.53
N ARG A 333 -5.70 19.04 -6.23
CA ARG A 333 -4.95 19.84 -7.22
C ARG A 333 -3.70 19.12 -7.72
N PHE A 334 -3.47 17.88 -7.27
CA PHE A 334 -2.29 17.10 -7.65
C PHE A 334 -2.42 16.62 -9.11
N GLU A 335 -1.38 16.83 -9.90
CA GLU A 335 -1.37 16.61 -11.37
C GLU A 335 -1.72 15.17 -11.81
N THR A 336 -1.47 14.16 -10.97
CA THR A 336 -1.80 12.75 -11.27
C THR A 336 -3.30 12.53 -11.56
N PHE A 337 -4.17 13.45 -11.12
CA PHE A 337 -5.61 13.39 -11.37
C PHE A 337 -6.06 14.31 -12.51
N ASP A 338 -5.14 15.04 -13.14
CA ASP A 338 -5.43 15.80 -14.36
C ASP A 338 -5.58 14.80 -15.51
N PRO A 339 -6.73 14.80 -16.22
CA PRO A 339 -6.91 14.00 -17.44
C PRO A 339 -5.87 14.30 -18.53
N ASN A 340 -5.28 15.48 -18.51
CA ASN A 340 -4.21 15.91 -19.41
C ASN A 340 -2.81 15.71 -18.80
N GLY A 341 -2.72 15.13 -17.59
CA GLY A 341 -1.48 14.90 -16.85
C GLY A 341 -0.60 13.80 -17.45
N PRO A 342 0.36 13.23 -16.69
CA PRO A 342 1.47 12.39 -17.19
C PRO A 342 1.08 11.08 -17.89
N GLY A 343 -0.17 10.94 -18.29
CA GLY A 343 -0.70 9.95 -19.22
C GLY A 343 -0.32 8.50 -18.92
N LEU A 344 0.88 8.11 -19.27
CA LEU A 344 1.37 6.75 -19.10
C LEU A 344 2.04 6.50 -17.73
N GLY A 345 2.55 7.55 -17.05
CA GLY A 345 3.42 7.34 -15.90
C GLY A 345 4.64 6.49 -16.31
N ASN A 346 4.87 5.38 -15.60
CA ASN A 346 5.94 4.42 -15.92
C ASN A 346 5.51 3.27 -16.84
N LEU A 347 4.34 3.34 -17.45
CA LEU A 347 3.81 2.32 -18.36
C LEU A 347 4.32 2.52 -19.78
N PHE A 348 4.43 1.44 -20.54
CA PHE A 348 4.74 1.50 -22.00
C PHE A 348 3.47 1.71 -22.86
N GLY A 349 2.30 1.53 -22.26
CA GLY A 349 1.01 1.65 -22.91
C GLY A 349 -0.10 1.33 -21.93
N GLN A 350 -1.26 1.01 -22.44
CA GLN A 350 -2.36 0.53 -21.60
C GLN A 350 -2.17 -0.94 -21.25
N ILE A 351 -2.20 -1.24 -19.97
CA ILE A 351 -2.20 -2.64 -19.51
C ILE A 351 -3.57 -3.30 -19.70
N SER A 352 -3.54 -4.62 -19.82
CA SER A 352 -4.75 -5.41 -20.03
C SER A 352 -5.56 -5.57 -18.74
N PRO A 353 -6.91 -5.34 -18.73
CA PRO A 353 -7.73 -5.62 -17.56
C PRO A 353 -7.72 -7.10 -17.15
N PHE A 354 -7.34 -8.00 -18.04
CA PHE A 354 -7.24 -9.42 -17.76
C PHE A 354 -6.08 -9.79 -16.85
N GLU A 355 -5.14 -8.88 -16.62
CA GLU A 355 -4.07 -9.05 -15.62
C GLU A 355 -4.63 -9.21 -14.19
N ALA A 356 -5.77 -8.56 -13.90
CA ALA A 356 -6.47 -8.73 -12.64
C ALA A 356 -6.90 -10.19 -12.38
N LEU A 357 -7.02 -11.02 -13.42
CA LEU A 357 -7.33 -12.45 -13.28
C LEU A 357 -6.19 -13.26 -12.67
N GLY A 358 -4.97 -12.71 -12.59
CA GLY A 358 -3.83 -13.27 -11.86
C GLY A 358 -2.97 -14.26 -12.64
N ILE A 359 -3.36 -14.71 -13.84
CA ILE A 359 -2.53 -15.57 -14.70
C ILE A 359 -2.01 -14.74 -15.87
N TRP A 360 -0.81 -14.21 -15.70
CA TRP A 360 -0.12 -13.39 -16.69
C TRP A 360 1.38 -13.75 -16.65
N PRO A 361 1.85 -14.63 -17.55
CA PRO A 361 3.19 -15.21 -17.46
C PRO A 361 4.27 -14.24 -17.97
N SER A 362 4.39 -13.07 -17.34
CA SER A 362 5.41 -12.06 -17.57
C SER A 362 6.09 -11.67 -16.27
N GLY A 363 7.38 -11.40 -16.31
CA GLY A 363 8.10 -10.75 -15.21
C GLY A 363 7.87 -9.23 -15.14
N ASP A 364 7.34 -8.64 -16.22
CA ASP A 364 7.01 -7.22 -16.29
C ASP A 364 5.58 -7.05 -16.83
N PHE A 365 4.69 -6.55 -15.99
CA PHE A 365 3.27 -6.34 -16.30
C PHE A 365 3.03 -5.28 -17.38
N ARG A 366 4.03 -4.44 -17.72
CA ARG A 366 3.94 -3.41 -18.73
C ARG A 366 4.06 -3.96 -20.16
N LEU A 367 4.47 -5.23 -20.30
CA LEU A 367 4.62 -5.91 -21.59
C LEU A 367 3.30 -6.51 -22.07
N ALA A 368 3.01 -6.33 -23.35
CA ALA A 368 1.86 -6.96 -23.98
C ALA A 368 2.12 -8.48 -24.21
N PRO A 369 1.04 -9.27 -24.42
CA PRO A 369 1.16 -10.69 -24.72
C PRO A 369 2.04 -10.96 -25.96
N GLY A 370 3.15 -11.66 -25.74
CA GLY A 370 4.11 -12.00 -26.80
C GLY A 370 5.33 -11.09 -26.90
N ASP A 371 5.37 -9.98 -26.17
CA ASP A 371 6.55 -9.09 -26.13
C ASP A 371 7.66 -9.60 -25.21
N GLY A 372 7.33 -10.60 -24.36
CA GLY A 372 8.28 -11.24 -23.45
C GLY A 372 8.72 -12.63 -23.90
N ALA A 373 9.31 -13.41 -22.98
CA ALA A 373 9.81 -14.75 -23.24
C ALA A 373 8.72 -15.80 -23.54
N VAL A 374 7.48 -15.54 -23.09
CA VAL A 374 6.36 -16.47 -23.27
C VAL A 374 5.55 -16.08 -24.50
N PRO A 375 5.24 -17.04 -25.39
CA PRO A 375 4.39 -16.79 -26.56
C PRO A 375 3.01 -16.29 -26.17
N ALA A 376 2.40 -15.42 -27.00
CA ALA A 376 1.07 -14.83 -26.77
C ALA A 376 -0.02 -15.86 -26.46
N ALA A 377 0.06 -17.06 -27.04
CA ALA A 377 -0.87 -18.17 -26.77
C ALA A 377 -0.93 -18.56 -25.28
N GLY A 378 0.19 -18.50 -24.55
CA GLY A 378 0.24 -18.79 -23.11
C GLY A 378 -0.58 -17.81 -22.30
N TYR A 379 -0.55 -16.52 -22.65
CA TYR A 379 -1.38 -15.49 -22.02
C TYR A 379 -2.86 -15.72 -22.29
N TYR A 380 -3.25 -15.93 -23.55
CA TYR A 380 -4.66 -16.14 -23.90
C TYR A 380 -5.26 -17.41 -23.29
N LEU A 381 -4.49 -18.49 -23.16
CA LEU A 381 -4.92 -19.70 -22.46
C LEU A 381 -5.12 -19.43 -20.97
N GLY A 382 -4.18 -18.70 -20.33
CA GLY A 382 -4.30 -18.28 -18.94
C GLY A 382 -5.52 -17.42 -18.69
N ILE A 383 -5.74 -16.41 -19.55
CA ILE A 383 -6.91 -15.53 -19.51
C ILE A 383 -8.21 -16.33 -19.65
N ALA A 384 -8.32 -17.20 -20.67
CA ALA A 384 -9.53 -17.97 -20.90
C ALA A 384 -9.86 -18.88 -19.71
N PHE A 385 -8.84 -19.55 -19.16
CA PHE A 385 -9.00 -20.39 -17.96
C PHE A 385 -9.45 -19.57 -16.74
N ALA A 386 -8.73 -18.49 -16.41
CA ALA A 386 -9.04 -17.67 -15.25
C ALA A 386 -10.39 -16.95 -15.38
N LEU A 387 -10.76 -16.49 -16.59
CA LEU A 387 -12.05 -15.88 -16.88
C LEU A 387 -13.21 -16.87 -16.69
N ALA A 388 -13.05 -18.11 -17.14
CA ALA A 388 -14.05 -19.17 -16.91
C ALA A 388 -14.25 -19.45 -15.41
N LEU A 389 -13.16 -19.50 -14.63
CA LEU A 389 -13.23 -19.66 -13.18
C LEU A 389 -13.85 -18.43 -12.48
N PHE A 390 -13.52 -17.23 -12.93
CA PHE A 390 -14.10 -16.01 -12.41
C PHE A 390 -15.60 -15.93 -12.66
N ALA A 391 -16.05 -16.24 -13.89
CA ALA A 391 -17.47 -16.29 -14.22
C ALA A 391 -18.22 -17.34 -13.37
N TYR A 392 -17.65 -18.53 -13.22
CA TYR A 392 -18.18 -19.55 -12.31
C TYR A 392 -18.25 -19.01 -10.87
N GLY A 393 -17.18 -18.37 -10.40
CA GLY A 393 -17.09 -17.77 -9.08
C GLY A 393 -18.18 -16.74 -8.81
N LEU A 394 -18.41 -15.80 -9.74
CA LEU A 394 -19.47 -14.79 -9.64
C LEU A 394 -20.87 -15.43 -9.52
N VAL A 395 -21.15 -16.47 -10.32
CA VAL A 395 -22.43 -17.21 -10.24
C VAL A 395 -22.61 -17.85 -8.86
N GLN A 396 -21.56 -18.47 -8.32
CA GLN A 396 -21.62 -19.12 -7.00
C GLN A 396 -21.76 -18.09 -5.86
N LEU A 397 -21.03 -16.97 -5.92
CA LEU A 397 -21.15 -15.87 -4.97
C LEU A 397 -22.55 -15.25 -4.98
N TRP A 398 -23.14 -15.10 -6.18
CA TRP A 398 -24.52 -14.64 -6.32
C TRP A 398 -25.51 -15.60 -5.69
N ARG A 399 -25.38 -16.90 -5.98
CA ARG A 399 -26.22 -17.97 -5.38
C ARG A 399 -26.02 -18.05 -3.86
N GLY A 400 -24.79 -17.89 -3.38
CA GLY A 400 -24.42 -17.88 -1.97
C GLY A 400 -24.79 -16.60 -1.24
N ARG A 401 -25.29 -15.57 -1.96
CA ARG A 401 -25.62 -14.24 -1.41
C ARG A 401 -24.45 -13.55 -0.72
N GLU A 402 -23.26 -13.70 -1.27
CA GLU A 402 -22.04 -13.03 -0.81
C GLU A 402 -22.02 -11.56 -1.27
N ARG A 403 -22.95 -10.76 -0.73
CA ARG A 403 -23.25 -9.41 -1.18
C ARG A 403 -22.06 -8.46 -1.08
N ALA A 404 -21.29 -8.55 0.01
CA ALA A 404 -20.13 -7.69 0.22
C ALA A 404 -19.05 -7.93 -0.84
N ILE A 405 -18.76 -9.21 -1.17
CA ILE A 405 -17.74 -9.54 -2.18
C ILE A 405 -18.20 -9.08 -3.58
N LEU A 406 -19.47 -9.34 -3.92
CA LEU A 406 -20.03 -8.90 -5.20
C LEU A 406 -20.04 -7.37 -5.33
N ALA A 407 -20.35 -6.65 -4.24
CA ALA A 407 -20.29 -5.19 -4.20
C ALA A 407 -18.85 -4.68 -4.40
N GLY A 408 -17.87 -5.31 -3.76
CA GLY A 408 -16.46 -4.97 -3.94
C GLY A 408 -15.96 -5.21 -5.38
N VAL A 409 -16.27 -6.37 -5.96
CA VAL A 409 -15.93 -6.67 -7.36
C VAL A 409 -16.63 -5.69 -8.32
N GLY A 410 -17.92 -5.39 -8.08
CA GLY A 410 -18.66 -4.40 -8.86
C GLY A 410 -18.05 -3.00 -8.75
N ALA A 411 -17.65 -2.58 -7.55
CA ALA A 411 -16.98 -1.29 -7.33
C ALA A 411 -15.62 -1.21 -8.04
N ALA A 412 -14.81 -2.29 -7.98
CA ALA A 412 -13.55 -2.37 -8.70
C ALA A 412 -13.74 -2.26 -10.22
N ALA A 413 -14.75 -2.95 -10.77
CA ALA A 413 -15.10 -2.83 -12.19
C ALA A 413 -15.56 -1.41 -12.56
N LEU A 414 -16.38 -0.76 -11.72
CA LEU A 414 -16.79 0.64 -11.91
C LEU A 414 -15.60 1.60 -11.86
N ALA A 415 -14.70 1.44 -10.87
CA ALA A 415 -13.51 2.27 -10.75
C ALA A 415 -12.59 2.12 -11.97
N TYR A 416 -12.36 0.89 -12.45
CA TYR A 416 -11.61 0.64 -13.68
C TYR A 416 -12.28 1.28 -14.89
N THR A 417 -13.59 1.09 -15.05
CA THR A 417 -14.34 1.65 -16.19
C THR A 417 -14.27 3.18 -16.19
N ALA A 418 -14.44 3.81 -15.03
CA ALA A 418 -14.35 5.26 -14.90
C ALA A 418 -12.92 5.76 -15.22
N ALA A 419 -11.89 5.09 -14.70
CA ALA A 419 -10.48 5.41 -14.99
C ALA A 419 -10.15 5.20 -16.49
N ARG A 420 -10.72 4.18 -17.11
CA ARG A 420 -10.51 3.84 -18.53
C ARG A 420 -11.16 4.83 -19.49
N LEU A 421 -12.33 5.36 -19.12
CA LEU A 421 -13.12 6.26 -19.98
C LEU A 421 -12.78 7.74 -19.75
N GLY A 422 -12.44 8.14 -18.54
CA GLY A 422 -12.24 9.55 -18.16
C GLY A 422 -10.90 9.85 -17.48
N GLY A 423 -10.02 8.85 -17.32
CA GLY A 423 -8.70 9.00 -16.71
C GLY A 423 -7.56 8.67 -17.69
N THR A 424 -6.37 8.44 -17.14
CA THR A 424 -5.17 8.08 -17.88
C THR A 424 -4.93 6.56 -17.86
N PRO A 425 -4.10 6.00 -18.77
CA PRO A 425 -3.65 4.61 -18.68
C PRO A 425 -3.07 4.26 -17.30
N TYR A 426 -2.34 5.17 -16.70
CA TYR A 426 -1.75 5.01 -15.37
C TYR A 426 -2.80 4.86 -14.27
N THR A 427 -3.87 5.68 -14.28
CA THR A 427 -4.97 5.55 -13.32
C THR A 427 -5.79 4.28 -13.53
N ALA A 428 -5.95 3.84 -14.79
CA ALA A 428 -6.60 2.58 -15.11
C ALA A 428 -5.80 1.36 -14.60
N ALA A 429 -4.47 1.40 -14.73
CA ALA A 429 -3.58 0.38 -14.19
C ALA A 429 -3.69 0.24 -12.67
N LYS A 430 -3.70 1.37 -11.94
CA LYS A 430 -3.94 1.39 -10.48
C LYS A 430 -5.31 0.80 -10.11
N ALA A 431 -6.33 1.06 -10.92
CA ALA A 431 -7.65 0.49 -10.67
C ALA A 431 -7.68 -1.04 -10.83
N ILE A 432 -6.92 -1.58 -11.78
CA ILE A 432 -6.72 -3.02 -11.97
C ILE A 432 -6.02 -3.63 -10.75
N GLU A 433 -4.92 -3.05 -10.33
CA GLU A 433 -4.12 -3.53 -9.20
C GLU A 433 -4.93 -3.57 -7.91
N ILE A 434 -5.55 -2.45 -7.53
CA ILE A 434 -6.31 -2.32 -6.28
C ILE A 434 -7.51 -3.29 -6.24
N GLY A 435 -8.10 -3.60 -7.41
CA GLY A 435 -9.21 -4.55 -7.53
C GLY A 435 -8.81 -6.02 -7.57
N ALA A 436 -7.57 -6.35 -7.94
CA ALA A 436 -7.14 -7.72 -8.23
C ALA A 436 -7.31 -8.71 -7.05
N PRO A 437 -7.06 -8.36 -5.77
CA PRO A 437 -7.33 -9.27 -4.66
C PRO A 437 -8.78 -9.72 -4.57
N LEU A 438 -9.74 -8.87 -4.92
CA LEU A 438 -11.16 -9.23 -4.93
C LEU A 438 -11.51 -10.18 -6.07
N VAL A 439 -10.85 -10.05 -7.22
CA VAL A 439 -11.00 -10.97 -8.35
C VAL A 439 -10.47 -12.36 -7.96
N ALA A 440 -9.27 -12.44 -7.38
CA ALA A 440 -8.70 -13.69 -6.90
C ALA A 440 -9.58 -14.33 -5.79
N LEU A 441 -10.12 -13.52 -4.87
CA LEU A 441 -11.06 -13.96 -3.84
C LEU A 441 -12.34 -14.52 -4.47
N ALA A 442 -12.88 -13.86 -5.49
CA ALA A 442 -14.09 -14.29 -6.19
C ALA A 442 -13.90 -15.61 -6.94
N ILE A 443 -12.70 -15.91 -7.42
CA ILE A 443 -12.32 -17.20 -8.02
C ILE A 443 -12.18 -18.27 -6.93
N LEU A 444 -11.32 -18.02 -5.94
CA LEU A 444 -10.86 -19.06 -5.02
C LEU A 444 -11.89 -19.45 -3.96
N LEU A 445 -12.65 -18.49 -3.42
CA LEU A 445 -13.59 -18.80 -2.33
C LEU A 445 -14.66 -19.83 -2.73
N PRO A 446 -15.37 -19.69 -3.88
CA PRO A 446 -16.36 -20.69 -4.29
C PRO A 446 -15.75 -22.03 -4.68
N LEU A 447 -14.61 -22.02 -5.37
CA LEU A 447 -13.94 -23.26 -5.81
C LEU A 447 -13.49 -24.11 -4.62
N LEU A 448 -12.86 -23.48 -3.63
CA LEU A 448 -12.35 -24.17 -2.44
C LEU A 448 -13.45 -24.57 -1.46
N SER A 449 -14.58 -23.85 -1.45
CA SER A 449 -15.75 -24.21 -0.66
C SER A 449 -16.55 -25.36 -1.28
N SER A 450 -16.31 -25.69 -2.55
CA SER A 450 -16.98 -26.77 -3.26
C SER A 450 -16.48 -28.14 -2.79
N ARG A 451 -17.41 -29.11 -2.70
CA ARG A 451 -17.08 -30.52 -2.47
C ARG A 451 -16.68 -31.28 -3.74
N GLN A 452 -16.88 -30.68 -4.90
CA GLN A 452 -16.63 -31.30 -6.20
C GLN A 452 -15.12 -31.38 -6.47
N LEU A 453 -14.64 -32.55 -6.92
CA LEU A 453 -13.22 -32.78 -7.16
C LEU A 453 -12.66 -31.88 -8.24
N TRP A 454 -13.41 -31.66 -9.33
CA TRP A 454 -12.98 -30.77 -10.40
C TRP A 454 -12.76 -29.33 -9.93
N ALA A 455 -13.60 -28.82 -9.02
CA ALA A 455 -13.47 -27.46 -8.50
C ALA A 455 -12.21 -27.31 -7.66
N ARG A 456 -11.88 -28.33 -6.86
CA ARG A 456 -10.64 -28.37 -6.07
C ARG A 456 -9.40 -28.50 -6.97
N ALA A 457 -9.47 -29.32 -8.03
CA ALA A 457 -8.41 -29.45 -9.01
C ALA A 457 -8.20 -28.13 -9.78
N ALA A 458 -9.27 -27.46 -10.20
CA ALA A 458 -9.23 -26.16 -10.85
C ALA A 458 -8.65 -25.06 -9.93
N ALA A 459 -9.03 -25.08 -8.63
CA ALA A 459 -8.44 -24.19 -7.64
C ALA A 459 -6.95 -24.43 -7.46
N ALA A 460 -6.51 -25.68 -7.37
CA ALA A 460 -5.10 -26.03 -7.25
C ALA A 460 -4.29 -25.57 -8.48
N LEU A 461 -4.81 -25.81 -9.68
CA LEU A 461 -4.18 -25.35 -10.92
C LEU A 461 -4.12 -23.82 -11.00
N PHE A 462 -5.20 -23.14 -10.62
CA PHE A 462 -5.23 -21.67 -10.56
C PHE A 462 -4.20 -21.13 -9.57
N VAL A 463 -4.14 -21.67 -8.36
CA VAL A 463 -3.16 -21.29 -7.34
C VAL A 463 -1.72 -21.48 -7.84
N ALA A 464 -1.44 -22.62 -8.48
CA ALA A 464 -0.12 -22.90 -9.02
C ALA A 464 0.26 -21.92 -10.14
N ALA A 465 -0.65 -21.68 -11.10
CA ALA A 465 -0.40 -20.79 -12.23
C ALA A 465 -0.29 -19.30 -11.79
N ALA A 466 -1.26 -18.82 -11.00
CA ALA A 466 -1.24 -17.44 -10.50
C ALA A 466 -0.06 -17.19 -9.54
N GLY A 467 0.24 -18.15 -8.66
CA GLY A 467 1.40 -18.08 -7.77
C GLY A 467 2.72 -18.04 -8.54
N ALA A 468 2.87 -18.85 -9.60
CA ALA A 468 4.05 -18.80 -10.46
C ALA A 468 4.20 -17.45 -11.17
N CYS A 469 3.10 -16.86 -11.68
CA CYS A 469 3.12 -15.53 -12.29
C CYS A 469 3.51 -14.45 -11.27
N SER A 470 2.98 -14.49 -10.04
CA SER A 470 3.34 -13.55 -8.97
C SER A 470 4.82 -13.68 -8.57
N LEU A 471 5.34 -14.91 -8.44
CA LEU A 471 6.76 -15.14 -8.15
C LEU A 471 7.66 -14.68 -9.30
N LEU A 472 7.23 -14.84 -10.54
CA LEU A 472 7.97 -14.35 -11.71
C LEU A 472 8.07 -12.82 -11.69
N ALA A 473 6.99 -12.11 -11.38
CA ALA A 473 7.01 -10.65 -11.22
C ALA A 473 7.95 -10.21 -10.09
N LEU A 474 7.94 -10.90 -8.95
CA LEU A 474 8.83 -10.62 -7.83
C LEU A 474 10.30 -10.93 -8.15
N ALA A 475 10.56 -12.02 -8.87
CA ALA A 475 11.93 -12.37 -9.28
C ALA A 475 12.53 -11.40 -10.30
N ASN A 476 11.67 -10.69 -11.06
CA ASN A 476 12.09 -9.69 -12.05
C ASN A 476 12.11 -8.26 -11.47
N ALA A 477 11.84 -8.11 -10.17
CA ALA A 477 11.81 -6.81 -9.52
C ALA A 477 13.21 -6.24 -9.36
N PRO A 478 13.54 -5.08 -9.94
CA PRO A 478 14.86 -4.49 -9.80
C PRO A 478 15.03 -3.93 -8.39
N VAL A 479 16.20 -4.16 -7.81
CA VAL A 479 16.61 -3.57 -6.53
C VAL A 479 17.87 -2.77 -6.75
N GLY A 480 17.77 -1.46 -6.63
CA GLY A 480 18.93 -0.57 -6.66
C GLY A 480 19.70 -0.60 -5.35
N PRO A 481 20.87 0.04 -5.30
CA PRO A 481 21.62 0.23 -4.05
C PRO A 481 20.84 1.10 -3.05
N THR A 482 21.43 1.41 -1.90
CA THR A 482 20.82 2.29 -0.90
C THR A 482 20.83 3.78 -1.28
N SER A 483 21.48 4.11 -2.39
CA SER A 483 21.51 5.41 -3.05
C SER A 483 21.31 5.20 -4.56
N TYR A 484 20.71 6.15 -5.26
CA TYR A 484 20.53 6.11 -6.72
C TYR A 484 21.85 6.34 -7.46
N SER A 485 22.73 7.19 -6.90
CA SER A 485 24.09 7.41 -7.37
C SER A 485 25.07 7.23 -6.21
N SER A 486 25.99 6.28 -6.33
CA SER A 486 27.06 6.07 -5.36
C SER A 486 27.99 7.28 -5.31
N THR A 487 28.31 7.86 -6.47
CA THR A 487 29.19 9.02 -6.58
C THR A 487 28.64 10.26 -5.88
N LEU A 488 27.35 10.60 -6.10
CA LEU A 488 26.72 11.70 -5.38
C LEU A 488 26.60 11.43 -3.87
N ALA A 489 26.31 10.19 -3.49
CA ALA A 489 26.26 9.78 -2.11
C ALA A 489 27.62 9.93 -1.39
N ASP A 490 28.71 9.66 -2.07
CA ASP A 490 30.08 9.84 -1.56
C ASP A 490 30.40 11.34 -1.39
N TYR A 491 29.93 12.19 -2.29
CA TYR A 491 30.12 13.64 -2.19
C TYR A 491 29.34 14.29 -1.04
N ARG A 492 28.35 13.62 -0.48
CA ARG A 492 27.48 14.17 0.59
C ARG A 492 28.26 14.75 1.78
N LYS A 493 29.34 14.13 2.19
CA LYS A 493 30.17 14.63 3.28
C LYS A 493 30.81 15.99 2.94
N LEU A 494 31.34 16.11 1.73
CA LEU A 494 31.97 17.35 1.25
C LEU A 494 30.95 18.46 1.05
N VAL A 495 29.76 18.14 0.52
CA VAL A 495 28.64 19.09 0.37
C VAL A 495 28.17 19.64 1.72
N GLY A 496 28.28 18.88 2.79
CA GLY A 496 28.03 19.33 4.16
C GLY A 496 29.03 20.37 4.68
N GLU A 497 30.23 20.47 4.09
CA GLU A 497 31.29 21.41 4.50
C GLU A 497 31.09 22.83 3.93
N GLY A 498 30.22 23.01 2.93
CA GLY A 498 29.98 24.32 2.34
C GLY A 498 28.99 24.32 1.18
N PRO A 499 28.54 25.53 0.78
CA PRO A 499 27.58 25.68 -0.30
C PRO A 499 28.11 25.11 -1.62
N THR A 500 27.27 24.34 -2.29
CA THR A 500 27.59 23.58 -3.49
C THR A 500 26.65 23.94 -4.63
N LEU A 501 27.18 24.18 -5.81
CA LEU A 501 26.42 24.30 -7.06
C LEU A 501 26.44 22.93 -7.78
N VAL A 502 25.26 22.44 -8.11
CA VAL A 502 25.10 21.25 -8.99
C VAL A 502 24.68 21.75 -10.37
N VAL A 503 25.45 21.37 -11.38
CA VAL A 503 25.17 21.66 -12.78
C VAL A 503 24.76 20.34 -13.43
N ALA A 504 23.49 20.25 -13.77
CA ALA A 504 22.88 19.04 -14.34
C ALA A 504 22.34 19.33 -15.76
N SER A 505 22.17 18.29 -16.55
CA SER A 505 21.58 18.42 -17.88
C SER A 505 20.14 18.95 -17.79
N PRO A 506 19.69 19.76 -18.75
CA PRO A 506 18.28 20.18 -18.83
C PRO A 506 17.36 18.96 -18.83
N ARG A 507 17.73 17.87 -19.51
CA ARG A 507 16.98 16.62 -19.55
C ARG A 507 16.70 16.07 -18.13
N LEU A 508 17.74 15.96 -17.28
CA LEU A 508 17.57 15.48 -15.90
C LEU A 508 16.69 16.40 -15.07
N LEU A 509 16.84 17.73 -15.25
CA LEU A 509 16.07 18.71 -14.47
C LEU A 509 14.60 18.84 -14.91
N GLU A 510 14.30 18.52 -16.18
CA GLU A 510 12.96 18.46 -16.74
C GLU A 510 12.22 17.16 -16.37
N GLU A 511 12.96 16.10 -16.00
CA GLU A 511 12.35 14.89 -15.48
C GLU A 511 11.64 15.17 -14.15
N GLU A 512 10.43 14.64 -13.99
CA GLU A 512 9.56 14.85 -12.81
C GLU A 512 10.28 14.64 -11.47
N HIS A 513 11.25 13.72 -11.45
CA HIS A 513 11.97 13.32 -10.24
C HIS A 513 13.45 13.71 -10.21
N GLY A 514 13.95 14.45 -11.20
CA GLY A 514 15.36 14.82 -11.27
C GLY A 514 15.83 15.70 -10.12
N VAL A 515 15.11 16.79 -9.82
CA VAL A 515 15.42 17.67 -8.69
C VAL A 515 15.22 16.95 -7.33
N PRO A 516 14.14 16.21 -7.07
CA PRO A 516 14.01 15.35 -5.89
C PRO A 516 15.14 14.34 -5.73
N TYR A 517 15.57 13.69 -6.81
CA TYR A 517 16.68 12.77 -6.81
C TYR A 517 17.98 13.42 -6.35
N LEU A 518 18.39 14.54 -6.98
CA LEU A 518 19.58 15.31 -6.59
C LEU A 518 19.50 15.78 -5.13
N SER A 519 18.33 16.26 -4.73
CA SER A 519 18.09 16.72 -3.37
C SER A 519 18.19 15.57 -2.35
N TRP A 520 17.73 14.39 -2.68
CA TRP A 520 17.87 13.21 -1.83
C TRP A 520 19.34 12.79 -1.70
N GLU A 521 20.07 12.70 -2.82
CA GLU A 521 21.45 12.27 -2.79
C GLU A 521 22.36 13.24 -2.04
N LEU A 522 22.15 14.54 -2.20
CA LEU A 522 22.97 15.59 -1.59
C LEU A 522 22.35 16.19 -0.31
N ARG A 523 21.39 15.49 0.29
CA ARG A 523 20.76 15.96 1.54
C ARG A 523 21.81 16.19 2.63
N GLY A 524 21.58 17.21 3.43
CA GLY A 524 22.51 17.62 4.46
C GLY A 524 23.41 18.77 4.09
N GLY A 525 23.40 19.20 2.83
CA GLY A 525 24.19 20.32 2.34
C GLY A 525 23.37 21.52 1.90
N ARG A 526 24.04 22.68 1.74
CA ARG A 526 23.50 23.83 1.03
C ARG A 526 23.75 23.67 -0.46
N VAL A 527 22.70 23.43 -1.24
CA VAL A 527 22.83 23.04 -2.65
C VAL A 527 21.95 23.94 -3.53
N CYS A 528 22.57 24.58 -4.52
CA CYS A 528 21.91 25.16 -5.68
C CYS A 528 21.95 24.17 -6.83
N ILE A 529 20.85 24.03 -7.58
CA ILE A 529 20.77 23.20 -8.76
C ILE A 529 20.52 24.09 -9.97
N ARG A 530 21.29 23.90 -11.03
CA ARG A 530 21.24 24.72 -12.25
C ARG A 530 21.37 23.85 -13.49
N ALA A 531 20.69 24.23 -14.57
CA ALA A 531 20.85 23.60 -15.86
C ALA A 531 22.22 23.88 -16.48
N ALA A 532 22.82 22.90 -17.12
CA ALA A 532 24.01 23.06 -17.92
C ALA A 532 23.72 24.02 -19.10
N GLY A 533 24.67 24.89 -19.40
CA GLY A 533 24.52 25.91 -20.47
C GLY A 533 23.85 27.21 -20.05
N ALA A 534 23.41 27.36 -18.79
CA ALA A 534 22.96 28.65 -18.29
C ALA A 534 24.13 29.64 -18.17
N GLU A 535 24.02 30.83 -18.79
CA GLU A 535 25.08 31.86 -18.83
C GLU A 535 25.32 32.61 -17.50
N GLU A 536 24.69 32.20 -16.44
CA GLU A 536 24.83 32.81 -15.14
C GLU A 536 26.19 32.47 -14.50
N GLY A 537 26.88 33.48 -14.00
CA GLY A 537 28.13 33.33 -13.25
C GLY A 537 27.99 32.46 -11.98
N LEU A 538 29.11 32.13 -11.35
CA LEU A 538 29.13 31.40 -10.09
C LEU A 538 28.44 32.24 -9.00
N PRO A 539 27.44 31.70 -8.26
CA PRO A 539 26.84 32.44 -7.14
C PRO A 539 27.85 32.71 -6.01
N PRO A 540 27.68 33.79 -5.22
CA PRO A 540 28.57 34.05 -4.10
C PRO A 540 28.57 32.93 -3.08
N GLY A 541 29.69 32.75 -2.39
CA GLY A 541 29.86 31.78 -1.31
C GLY A 541 29.94 30.31 -1.72
N ILE A 542 29.85 29.97 -3.01
CA ILE A 542 29.97 28.57 -3.48
C ILE A 542 31.39 28.06 -3.23
N ARG A 543 31.49 26.92 -2.58
CA ARG A 543 32.76 26.21 -2.31
C ARG A 543 33.00 25.01 -3.19
N PHE A 544 31.95 24.36 -3.64
CA PHE A 544 32.05 23.16 -4.48
C PHE A 544 31.13 23.28 -5.69
N VAL A 545 31.54 22.69 -6.80
CA VAL A 545 30.72 22.53 -8.00
C VAL A 545 30.71 21.07 -8.38
N ILE A 546 29.51 20.51 -8.57
CA ILE A 546 29.29 19.15 -9.05
C ILE A 546 28.74 19.25 -10.46
N PHE A 547 29.34 18.54 -11.40
CA PHE A 547 28.92 18.49 -12.80
C PHE A 547 28.41 17.08 -13.12
N GLU A 548 27.29 16.99 -13.83
CA GLU A 548 26.88 15.76 -14.50
C GLU A 548 27.90 15.41 -15.61
N GLY A 549 28.36 14.17 -15.67
CA GLY A 549 29.27 13.71 -16.70
C GLY A 549 28.63 13.74 -18.09
N LEU A 550 29.41 14.12 -19.10
CA LEU A 550 28.96 14.13 -20.48
C LEU A 550 29.18 12.79 -21.19
N GLU A 551 29.94 11.89 -20.58
CA GLU A 551 30.25 10.55 -21.10
C GLU A 551 29.40 9.51 -20.37
N GLU A 552 28.95 8.48 -21.08
CA GLU A 552 28.06 7.44 -20.56
C GLU A 552 28.59 6.70 -19.31
N ASP A 553 29.91 6.76 -19.05
CA ASP A 553 30.56 6.08 -17.92
C ASP A 553 30.95 6.98 -16.74
N VAL A 554 30.81 8.31 -16.83
CA VAL A 554 31.16 9.23 -15.72
C VAL A 554 29.92 9.89 -15.19
N ASP A 555 29.44 9.31 -14.10
CA ASP A 555 28.19 9.72 -13.47
C ASP A 555 28.25 11.20 -12.98
N TRP A 556 29.24 11.56 -12.16
CA TRP A 556 29.36 12.91 -11.58
C TRP A 556 30.80 13.30 -11.27
N THR A 557 31.14 14.58 -11.43
CA THR A 557 32.47 15.12 -11.09
C THR A 557 32.35 16.29 -10.11
N LEU A 558 33.08 16.25 -9.00
CA LEU A 558 33.16 17.32 -8.02
C LEU A 558 34.44 18.13 -8.19
N ARG A 559 34.33 19.46 -8.19
CA ARG A 559 35.46 20.41 -8.15
C ARG A 559 35.34 21.36 -6.98
N LYS A 560 36.44 21.60 -6.27
CA LYS A 560 36.55 22.64 -5.25
C LYS A 560 36.82 23.99 -5.93
N VAL A 561 36.12 25.03 -5.53
CA VAL A 561 36.35 26.41 -6.03
C VAL A 561 37.60 26.98 -5.34
N ALA A 562 38.61 27.35 -6.11
CA ALA A 562 39.87 27.89 -5.57
C ALA A 562 39.68 29.24 -4.87
N ASP A 563 38.97 30.17 -5.54
CA ASP A 563 38.68 31.51 -5.04
C ASP A 563 37.17 31.78 -5.03
N PRO A 564 36.45 31.42 -3.94
CA PRO A 564 35.01 31.64 -3.84
C PRO A 564 34.70 33.17 -3.88
N ILE A 565 33.68 33.52 -4.65
CA ILE A 565 33.18 34.90 -4.67
C ILE A 565 32.69 35.26 -3.26
N PRO A 566 33.16 36.39 -2.65
CA PRO A 566 32.72 36.82 -1.32
C PRO A 566 31.22 37.06 -1.27
N GLY A 567 30.58 36.64 -0.17
CA GLY A 567 29.16 36.85 0.07
C GLY A 567 28.46 35.61 0.63
N GLU A 568 27.22 35.82 1.08
CA GLU A 568 26.38 34.71 1.52
C GLU A 568 25.81 33.95 0.33
N SER A 569 25.84 32.62 0.43
CA SER A 569 25.31 31.77 -0.62
C SER A 569 23.78 31.80 -0.63
N PRO A 570 23.15 31.97 -1.81
CA PRO A 570 21.70 31.86 -1.96
C PRO A 570 21.19 30.42 -1.90
N CYS A 571 22.11 29.45 -1.85
CA CYS A 571 21.72 28.02 -1.92
C CYS A 571 20.94 27.58 -0.70
N PRO A 572 19.76 26.97 -0.89
CA PRO A 572 18.96 26.48 0.21
C PRO A 572 19.66 25.31 0.91
N LEU A 573 19.48 25.21 2.21
CA LEU A 573 19.84 24.01 2.95
C LEU A 573 18.84 22.90 2.59
N ILE A 574 19.32 21.85 1.93
CA ILE A 574 18.52 20.65 1.73
C ILE A 574 18.52 19.87 3.03
N ALA A 575 17.33 19.59 3.57
CA ALA A 575 17.09 19.07 4.91
C ALA A 575 18.17 18.12 5.43
N VAL A 576 18.65 18.42 6.61
CA VAL A 576 19.73 17.75 7.30
C VAL A 576 19.14 16.94 8.43
N ARG A 577 19.64 15.74 8.65
CA ARG A 577 19.73 15.24 10.02
C ARG A 577 20.76 16.11 10.76
N GLN A 578 20.33 17.16 11.41
CA GLN A 578 21.14 17.70 12.50
C GLN A 578 21.23 16.60 13.56
N ALA A 579 22.39 15.94 13.63
CA ALA A 579 22.80 15.40 14.90
C ALA A 579 22.68 16.57 15.88
N ARG A 580 21.67 16.57 16.74
CA ARG A 580 21.60 17.49 17.87
C ARG A 580 22.90 17.29 18.61
N GLN A 581 23.84 18.21 18.45
CA GLN A 581 24.93 18.36 19.38
C GLN A 581 24.24 18.56 20.72
N GLY A 582 24.34 17.56 21.57
CA GLY A 582 23.93 17.68 22.96
C GLY A 582 24.58 18.95 23.51
N PRO A 583 23.95 19.65 24.46
CA PRO A 583 24.54 20.82 25.04
C PRO A 583 25.95 20.45 25.54
N ALA A 584 26.95 21.14 25.04
CA ALA A 584 28.30 21.04 25.54
C ALA A 584 28.22 21.26 27.04
N ARG A 585 28.54 20.22 27.81
CA ARG A 585 28.74 20.32 29.27
C ARG A 585 30.06 21.01 29.55
#